data_2b4d5d1a01177ef771ec94af9def71b5
#
_entry.id   2b4d5d1a01177ef771ec94af9def71b5
#
_cell.length_a   1.000
_cell.length_b   1.000
_cell.length_c   1.000
_cell.angle_alpha   90.00
_cell.angle_beta   90.00
_cell.angle_gamma   90.00
#
_symmetry.space_group_name_H-M   'P 1'
#
loop_
_entity.id
_entity.type
_entity.pdbx_description
1 polymer ?
#
loop_
_entity_poly.entity_id
_entity_poly.type
_entity_poly.pdbx_seq_one_letter_code
_entity_poly.pdbx_strand_id
1 'polypeptide(L)'
;MGYRAHVCTTYRVQYGTGCFSAGACDAVNRLLENYEYPDGDGGRKSLVEYCDAEETVMELSREGLGSLVASLENGEAPEETDAVLDAGYTREDLISVFREWLDSSDKSHGFIRIEWF
;
A
#
# COMPACT_ATOMS: atom_id res chain seq x y z
N MET A 1 10.34 1.44 17.73
CA MET A 1 11.06 1.05 16.50
C MET A 1 10.07 0.72 15.41
N GLY A 2 10.25 1.26 14.24
CA GLY A 2 9.32 1.05 13.14
C GLY A 2 9.78 -0.02 12.16
N TYR A 3 8.85 -0.50 11.37
CA TYR A 3 9.14 -1.32 10.20
C TYR A 3 9.09 -0.46 8.96
N ARG A 4 9.88 -0.81 7.97
CA ARG A 4 9.87 -0.12 6.68
C ARG A 4 9.27 -1.04 5.63
N ALA A 5 8.43 -0.47 4.76
CA ALA A 5 7.95 -1.17 3.58
C ALA A 5 8.98 -0.99 2.46
N HIS A 6 9.37 -2.09 1.88
CA HIS A 6 10.35 -2.08 0.80
C HIS A 6 9.72 -2.65 -0.46
N VAL A 7 9.96 -1.98 -1.58
CA VAL A 7 9.51 -2.48 -2.88
C VAL A 7 10.53 -3.50 -3.37
N CYS A 8 10.02 -4.66 -3.78
CA CYS A 8 10.86 -5.72 -4.32
C CYS A 8 10.75 -5.73 -5.84
N THR A 9 11.90 -5.67 -6.50
CA THR A 9 12.00 -5.91 -7.93
C THR A 9 12.27 -7.40 -8.16
N THR A 10 12.33 -7.84 -9.41
CA THR A 10 12.45 -9.25 -9.74
C THR A 10 13.63 -9.95 -9.04
N TYR A 11 14.75 -9.27 -8.87
CA TYR A 11 15.98 -9.88 -8.35
C TYR A 11 16.59 -9.15 -7.17
N ARG A 12 15.97 -8.11 -6.66
CA ARG A 12 16.52 -7.37 -5.53
C ARG A 12 15.47 -6.51 -4.85
N VAL A 13 15.74 -6.17 -3.60
CA VAL A 13 14.92 -5.26 -2.81
C VAL A 13 15.34 -3.83 -3.10
N GLN A 14 14.37 -2.98 -3.36
CA GLN A 14 14.56 -1.55 -3.47
C GLN A 14 14.24 -0.95 -2.10
N TYR A 15 15.24 -0.42 -1.41
CA TYR A 15 15.02 0.17 -0.10
C TYR A 15 14.27 1.48 -0.23
N GLY A 16 13.09 1.52 0.36
CA GLY A 16 12.19 2.66 0.27
C GLY A 16 12.21 3.56 1.51
N THR A 17 11.45 4.63 1.43
CA THR A 17 11.29 5.59 2.52
C THR A 17 10.04 5.34 3.36
N GLY A 18 9.25 4.31 3.02
CA GLY A 18 7.99 3.99 3.71
C GLY A 18 8.19 3.47 5.12
N CYS A 19 8.67 4.31 6.02
CA CYS A 19 8.90 3.95 7.41
C CYS A 19 7.73 4.41 8.27
N PHE A 20 7.07 3.46 8.93
CA PHE A 20 5.97 3.74 9.84
C PHE A 20 6.29 3.17 11.22
N SER A 21 5.73 3.76 12.27
CA SER A 21 5.80 3.17 13.61
C SER A 21 5.05 1.83 13.61
N ALA A 22 5.30 0.98 14.61
CA ALA A 22 4.66 -0.34 14.66
C ALA A 22 3.12 -0.23 14.64
N GLY A 23 2.55 0.72 15.38
CA GLY A 23 1.10 0.93 15.36
C GLY A 23 0.57 1.45 14.03
N ALA A 24 1.33 2.34 13.39
CA ALA A 24 0.95 2.85 12.07
C ALA A 24 1.10 1.76 10.99
N CYS A 25 2.09 0.87 11.12
CA CYS A 25 2.25 -0.24 10.20
C CYS A 25 1.01 -1.12 10.17
N ASP A 26 0.45 -1.45 11.34
CA ASP A 26 -0.79 -2.23 11.42
C ASP A 26 -1.95 -1.48 10.76
N ALA A 27 -2.04 -0.17 10.97
CA ALA A 27 -3.09 0.64 10.37
C ALA A 27 -2.97 0.69 8.84
N VAL A 28 -1.75 0.84 8.33
CA VAL A 28 -1.50 0.82 6.89
C VAL A 28 -1.85 -0.55 6.29
N ASN A 29 -1.48 -1.64 6.96
CA ASN A 29 -1.82 -2.98 6.49
C ASN A 29 -3.33 -3.18 6.43
N ARG A 30 -4.07 -2.70 7.44
CA ARG A 30 -5.54 -2.77 7.41
C ARG A 30 -6.14 -1.98 6.27
N LEU A 31 -5.61 -0.79 6.03
CA LEU A 31 -6.06 0.02 4.90
C LEU A 31 -5.87 -0.74 3.59
N LEU A 32 -4.69 -1.32 3.38
CA LEU A 32 -4.39 -2.06 2.16
C LEU A 32 -5.28 -3.30 2.02
N GLU A 33 -5.43 -4.07 3.11
CA GLU A 33 -6.19 -5.33 3.09
C GLU A 33 -7.69 -5.13 2.88
N ASN A 34 -8.23 -4.00 3.33
CA ASN A 34 -9.67 -3.74 3.23
C ASN A 34 -10.06 -2.93 2.01
N TYR A 35 -9.09 -2.41 1.27
CA TYR A 35 -9.40 -1.59 0.10
C TYR A 35 -9.80 -2.44 -1.08
N GLU A 36 -10.92 -2.07 -1.70
CA GLU A 36 -11.39 -2.67 -2.94
C GLU A 36 -11.59 -1.59 -3.99
N TYR A 37 -11.38 -1.95 -5.25
CA TYR A 37 -11.53 -1.04 -6.36
C TYR A 37 -12.38 -1.68 -7.45
N PRO A 38 -13.04 -0.88 -8.33
CA PRO A 38 -13.85 -1.43 -9.41
C PRO A 38 -13.00 -2.22 -10.40
N ASP A 39 -13.48 -3.40 -10.80
CA ASP A 39 -12.76 -4.27 -11.73
C ASP A 39 -13.10 -4.01 -13.21
N GLY A 40 -14.02 -3.10 -13.48
CA GLY A 40 -14.44 -2.77 -14.83
C GLY A 40 -15.60 -3.62 -15.36
N ASP A 41 -15.94 -4.70 -14.67
CA ASP A 41 -17.02 -5.62 -15.07
C ASP A 41 -18.24 -5.53 -14.14
N GLY A 42 -18.31 -4.47 -13.36
CA GLY A 42 -19.38 -4.26 -12.40
C GLY A 42 -19.11 -4.87 -11.02
N GLY A 43 -17.99 -5.58 -10.85
CA GLY A 43 -17.57 -6.14 -9.58
C GLY A 43 -16.49 -5.29 -8.91
N ARG A 44 -15.92 -5.82 -7.84
CA ARG A 44 -14.84 -5.19 -7.11
C ARG A 44 -13.72 -6.20 -6.88
N LYS A 45 -12.50 -5.69 -6.87
CA LYS A 45 -11.29 -6.49 -6.61
C LYS A 45 -10.58 -5.98 -5.38
N SER A 46 -9.97 -6.89 -4.64
CA SER A 46 -9.12 -6.53 -3.51
C SER A 46 -7.78 -5.97 -3.99
N LEU A 47 -7.31 -4.93 -3.33
CA LEU A 47 -5.99 -4.36 -3.59
C LEU A 47 -4.89 -5.39 -3.29
N VAL A 48 -4.97 -6.07 -2.14
CA VAL A 48 -4.00 -7.10 -1.77
C VAL A 48 -4.35 -8.40 -2.49
N GLU A 49 -3.43 -8.86 -3.33
CA GLU A 49 -3.59 -10.10 -4.09
C GLU A 49 -2.96 -11.29 -3.37
N TYR A 50 -1.94 -11.01 -2.54
CA TYR A 50 -1.28 -12.02 -1.72
C TYR A 50 -0.74 -11.37 -0.45
N CYS A 51 -0.83 -12.10 0.65
CA CYS A 51 -0.25 -11.68 1.92
C CYS A 51 0.13 -12.94 2.69
N ASP A 52 1.34 -12.97 3.26
CA ASP A 52 1.74 -14.09 4.10
C ASP A 52 1.03 -14.04 5.46
N ALA A 53 1.13 -15.14 6.23
CA ALA A 53 0.42 -15.25 7.51
C ALA A 53 0.86 -14.20 8.53
N GLU A 54 2.07 -13.69 8.43
CA GLU A 54 2.64 -12.71 9.36
C GLU A 54 2.50 -11.28 8.88
N GLU A 55 1.90 -11.09 7.70
CA GLU A 55 1.69 -9.77 7.09
C GLU A 55 2.99 -9.02 6.83
N THR A 56 4.07 -9.75 6.58
CA THR A 56 5.38 -9.16 6.29
C THR A 56 5.67 -9.08 4.80
N VAL A 57 4.98 -9.88 3.98
CA VAL A 57 5.11 -9.88 2.52
C VAL A 57 3.74 -9.71 1.92
N MET A 58 3.58 -8.74 1.04
CA MET A 58 2.33 -8.49 0.33
C MET A 58 2.58 -8.27 -1.15
N GLU A 59 1.66 -8.75 -1.97
CA GLU A 59 1.59 -8.40 -3.38
C GLU A 59 0.32 -7.60 -3.62
N LEU A 60 0.49 -6.39 -4.13
CA LEU A 60 -0.59 -5.43 -4.34
C LEU A 60 -0.88 -5.26 -5.82
N SER A 61 -2.16 -5.14 -6.17
CA SER A 61 -2.53 -4.79 -7.54
C SER A 61 -2.03 -3.38 -7.84
N ARG A 62 -1.29 -3.22 -8.93
CA ARG A 62 -0.82 -1.91 -9.38
C ARG A 62 -1.99 -0.99 -9.70
N GLU A 63 -2.99 -1.52 -10.39
CA GLU A 63 -4.21 -0.78 -10.70
C GLU A 63 -4.94 -0.37 -9.43
N GLY A 64 -5.03 -1.28 -8.45
CA GLY A 64 -5.69 -1.01 -7.19
C GLY A 64 -4.97 0.05 -6.36
N LEU A 65 -3.64 0.01 -6.34
CA LEU A 65 -2.86 1.02 -5.60
C LEU A 65 -3.02 2.39 -6.24
N GLY A 66 -3.03 2.46 -7.57
CA GLY A 66 -3.30 3.70 -8.29
C GLY A 66 -4.69 4.25 -7.96
N SER A 67 -5.69 3.38 -7.87
CA SER A 67 -7.05 3.76 -7.47
C SER A 67 -7.08 4.33 -6.05
N LEU A 68 -6.37 3.71 -5.12
CA LEU A 68 -6.29 4.18 -3.74
C LEU A 68 -5.63 5.57 -3.67
N VAL A 69 -4.54 5.76 -4.40
CA VAL A 69 -3.87 7.07 -4.46
C VAL A 69 -4.83 8.14 -4.99
N ALA A 70 -5.57 7.84 -6.05
CA ALA A 70 -6.54 8.78 -6.61
C ALA A 70 -7.63 9.13 -5.58
N SER A 71 -8.13 8.15 -4.83
CA SER A 71 -9.13 8.40 -3.79
C SER A 71 -8.57 9.30 -2.68
N LEU A 72 -7.33 9.06 -2.26
CA LEU A 72 -6.68 9.90 -1.24
C LEU A 72 -6.51 11.33 -1.75
N GLU A 73 -6.13 11.50 -3.00
CA GLU A 73 -5.95 12.83 -3.61
C GLU A 73 -7.27 13.58 -3.75
N ASN A 74 -8.35 12.86 -4.01
CA ASN A 74 -9.67 13.45 -4.18
C ASN A 74 -10.44 13.67 -2.87
N GLY A 75 -9.84 13.32 -1.75
CA GLY A 75 -10.49 13.45 -0.45
C GLY A 75 -11.54 12.38 -0.16
N GLU A 76 -11.57 11.31 -0.94
CA GLU A 76 -12.50 10.20 -0.79
C GLU A 76 -11.83 9.02 -0.09
N ALA A 77 -11.00 9.31 0.91
CA ALA A 77 -10.20 8.31 1.61
C ALA A 77 -11.09 7.27 2.29
N PRO A 78 -10.70 5.99 2.24
CA PRO A 78 -11.40 4.94 2.99
C PRO A 78 -11.39 5.22 4.50
N GLU A 79 -12.36 4.66 5.20
CA GLU A 79 -12.49 4.82 6.65
C GLU A 79 -11.22 4.38 7.40
N GLU A 80 -10.59 3.30 6.95
CA GLU A 80 -9.37 2.76 7.56
C GLU A 80 -8.20 3.75 7.55
N THR A 81 -8.26 4.78 6.69
CA THR A 81 -7.26 5.84 6.67
C THR A 81 -7.20 6.59 7.98
N ASP A 82 -8.34 6.72 8.69
CA ASP A 82 -8.42 7.46 9.94
C ASP A 82 -7.45 6.93 11.00
N ALA A 83 -7.26 5.60 11.05
CA ALA A 83 -6.34 4.98 12.00
C ALA A 83 -4.88 5.38 11.71
N VAL A 84 -4.52 5.56 10.45
CA VAL A 84 -3.19 6.01 10.06
C VAL A 84 -2.99 7.48 10.46
N LEU A 85 -4.01 8.30 10.24
CA LEU A 85 -3.98 9.71 10.63
C LEU A 85 -3.86 9.85 12.15
N ASP A 86 -4.59 9.01 12.90
CA ASP A 86 -4.54 9.01 14.36
C ASP A 86 -3.16 8.59 14.88
N ALA A 87 -2.40 7.84 14.10
CA ALA A 87 -1.04 7.44 14.45
C ALA A 87 0.01 8.54 14.18
N GLY A 88 -0.44 9.70 13.68
CA GLY A 88 0.43 10.86 13.48
C GLY A 88 0.92 11.08 12.06
N TYR A 89 0.41 10.32 11.10
CA TYR A 89 0.79 10.48 9.69
C TYR A 89 -0.30 11.22 8.94
N THR A 90 0.08 11.90 7.86
CA THR A 90 -0.87 12.67 7.07
C THR A 90 -1.29 11.90 5.81
N ARG A 91 -2.35 12.38 5.17
CA ARG A 91 -2.78 11.85 3.88
C ARG A 91 -1.66 11.99 2.85
N GLU A 92 -0.97 13.12 2.87
CA GLU A 92 0.15 13.39 1.97
C GLU A 92 1.30 12.42 2.17
N ASP A 93 1.55 12.00 3.41
CA ASP A 93 2.56 10.98 3.72
C ASP A 93 2.21 9.67 3.02
N LEU A 94 0.96 9.25 3.09
CA LEU A 94 0.49 8.02 2.44
C LEU A 94 0.60 8.12 0.92
N ILE A 95 0.17 9.24 0.35
CA ILE A 95 0.25 9.46 -1.09
C ILE A 95 1.69 9.38 -1.56
N SER A 96 2.61 10.01 -0.83
CA SER A 96 4.02 10.01 -1.16
C SER A 96 4.61 8.60 -1.15
N VAL A 97 4.32 7.83 -0.11
CA VAL A 97 4.82 6.45 0.03
C VAL A 97 4.24 5.55 -1.07
N PHE A 98 2.95 5.62 -1.32
CA PHE A 98 2.30 4.77 -2.32
C PHE A 98 2.76 5.11 -3.73
N ARG A 99 2.98 6.39 -4.02
CA ARG A 99 3.56 6.80 -5.31
C ARG A 99 4.98 6.29 -5.48
N GLU A 100 5.78 6.30 -4.41
CA GLU A 100 7.12 5.72 -4.46
C GLU A 100 7.05 4.24 -4.79
N TRP A 101 6.11 3.50 -4.20
CA TRP A 101 5.93 2.08 -4.52
C TRP A 101 5.58 1.87 -5.99
N LEU A 102 4.68 2.70 -6.52
CA LEU A 102 4.31 2.63 -7.94
C LEU A 102 5.50 2.92 -8.85
N ASP A 103 6.32 3.90 -8.49
CA ASP A 103 7.42 4.36 -9.33
C ASP A 103 8.64 3.45 -9.27
N SER A 104 8.95 2.89 -8.09
CA SER A 104 10.17 2.08 -7.90
C SER A 104 9.98 0.60 -8.20
N SER A 105 8.75 0.12 -8.32
CA SER A 105 8.47 -1.28 -8.60
C SER A 105 8.72 -1.63 -10.08
N ASP A 106 8.88 -2.92 -10.35
CA ASP A 106 9.07 -3.43 -11.71
C ASP A 106 7.77 -3.26 -12.50
N LYS A 107 7.76 -2.36 -13.47
CA LYS A 107 6.57 -2.01 -14.23
C LYS A 107 6.17 -3.04 -15.28
N SER A 108 6.97 -4.09 -15.46
CA SER A 108 6.60 -5.21 -16.32
C SER A 108 5.56 -6.12 -15.70
N HIS A 109 5.31 -5.98 -14.39
CA HIS A 109 4.30 -6.76 -13.66
C HIS A 109 3.10 -5.90 -13.30
N GLY A 110 1.90 -6.51 -13.32
CA GLY A 110 0.68 -5.87 -12.87
C GLY A 110 0.54 -5.80 -11.36
N PHE A 111 1.49 -6.33 -10.62
CA PHE A 111 1.51 -6.31 -9.16
C PHE A 111 2.76 -5.64 -8.63
N ILE A 112 2.69 -5.22 -7.38
CA ILE A 112 3.81 -4.63 -6.64
C ILE A 112 4.02 -5.50 -5.41
N ARG A 113 5.23 -6.03 -5.25
CA ARG A 113 5.59 -6.82 -4.08
C ARG A 113 6.30 -5.92 -3.07
N ILE A 114 5.77 -5.87 -1.85
CA ILE A 114 6.41 -5.16 -0.75
C ILE A 114 6.75 -6.14 0.37
N GLU A 115 7.82 -5.85 1.09
CA GLU A 115 8.21 -6.61 2.27
C GLU A 115 8.52 -5.62 3.39
N TRP A 116 8.00 -5.92 4.57
CA TRP A 116 8.22 -5.13 5.78
C TRP A 116 9.36 -5.72 6.59
N PHE A 117 10.40 -4.95 6.82
CA PHE A 117 11.50 -5.36 7.70
C PHE A 117 12.34 -4.18 8.18
#